data_181c6b8e2eed71b117a7b4a4fcebaa07
#
_entry.id   181c6b8e2eed71b117a7b4a4fcebaa07
#
_cell.length_a   1.000
_cell.length_b   1.000
_cell.length_c   1.000
_cell.angle_alpha   90.00
_cell.angle_beta   90.00
_cell.angle_gamma   90.00
#
_symmetry.space_group_name_H-M   'P 1'
#
loop_
_entity.id
_entity.type
_entity.pdbx_description
1 polymer ?
#
loop_
_entity_poly.entity_id
_entity_poly.type
_entity_poly.pdbx_seq_one_letter_code
_entity_poly.pdbx_strand_id
1 'polypeptide(L)'
;MSNKIMYKRIGLLQRKKTLSREQFEAHWLTTHAELCKKLPGLRRYSVNLIEPGRFAHFPYDGFSELWFDSEEALQAALDSPEGRTLLADLPNFVEKIEPLLVEEHPML
;
A
#
# COMPACT_ATOMS: atom_id res chain seq x y z
N MET A 1 -6.64 -4.81 29.54
CA MET A 1 -5.93 -4.39 28.35
C MET A 1 -6.89 -4.09 27.21
N SER A 2 -6.86 -2.89 26.76
CA SER A 2 -7.67 -2.54 25.62
C SER A 2 -6.91 -2.87 24.32
N ASN A 3 -7.65 -3.22 23.30
CA ASN A 3 -7.11 -3.33 21.97
C ASN A 3 -6.97 -1.91 21.40
N LYS A 4 -5.77 -1.56 21.04
CA LYS A 4 -5.53 -0.24 20.46
C LYS A 4 -6.08 -0.21 19.04
N ILE A 5 -6.94 0.78 18.75
CA ILE A 5 -7.42 1.03 17.40
C ILE A 5 -6.26 1.61 16.58
N MET A 6 -5.96 1.00 15.46
CA MET A 6 -4.91 1.48 14.56
C MET A 6 -5.55 2.01 13.29
N TYR A 7 -4.99 3.09 12.79
CA TYR A 7 -5.39 3.61 11.49
C TYR A 7 -4.53 2.97 10.42
N LYS A 8 -5.19 2.48 9.41
CA LYS A 8 -4.53 1.73 8.36
C LYS A 8 -4.96 2.25 6.99
N ARG A 9 -3.96 2.56 6.15
CA ARG A 9 -4.23 2.90 4.76
C ARG A 9 -4.10 1.63 3.92
N ILE A 10 -5.13 1.33 3.17
CA ILE A 10 -5.09 0.26 2.17
C ILE A 10 -4.95 0.92 0.79
N GLY A 11 -4.03 0.41 -0.02
CA GLY A 11 -3.92 0.84 -1.41
C GLY A 11 -4.17 -0.34 -2.33
N LEU A 12 -5.31 -0.34 -3.02
CA LEU A 12 -5.60 -1.36 -4.04
C LEU A 12 -4.89 -0.95 -5.32
N LEU A 13 -4.05 -1.83 -5.86
CA LEU A 13 -3.23 -1.51 -7.04
C LEU A 13 -3.60 -2.38 -8.24
N GLN A 14 -3.79 -1.72 -9.38
CA GLN A 14 -3.93 -2.40 -10.67
C GLN A 14 -2.62 -2.28 -11.42
N ARG A 15 -2.13 -3.40 -11.93
CA ARG A 15 -0.88 -3.48 -12.68
C ARG A 15 -0.92 -2.58 -13.93
N LYS A 16 0.19 -1.89 -14.18
CA LYS A 16 0.37 -1.14 -15.42
C LYS A 16 0.37 -2.09 -16.60
N LYS A 17 -0.39 -1.75 -17.64
CA LYS A 17 -0.63 -2.64 -18.79
C LYS A 17 0.65 -3.03 -19.54
N THR A 18 1.66 -2.15 -19.51
CA THR A 18 2.92 -2.38 -20.20
C THR A 18 3.88 -3.31 -19.46
N LEU A 19 3.53 -3.70 -18.22
CA LEU A 19 4.36 -4.59 -17.41
C LEU A 19 3.72 -5.97 -17.34
N SER A 20 4.56 -7.01 -17.33
CA SER A 20 4.09 -8.35 -17.00
C SER A 20 3.74 -8.41 -15.51
N ARG A 21 3.02 -9.43 -15.09
CA ARG A 21 2.73 -9.68 -13.69
C ARG A 21 4.03 -9.79 -12.88
N GLU A 22 5.02 -10.49 -13.41
CA GLU A 22 6.32 -10.68 -12.75
C GLU A 22 7.06 -9.35 -12.58
N GLN A 23 7.06 -8.51 -13.61
CA GLN A 23 7.69 -7.20 -13.54
C GLN A 23 7.01 -6.29 -12.53
N PHE A 24 5.68 -6.31 -12.52
CA PHE A 24 4.88 -5.55 -11.57
C PHE A 24 5.18 -5.97 -10.12
N GLU A 25 5.16 -7.27 -9.85
CA GLU A 25 5.44 -7.79 -8.51
C GLU A 25 6.88 -7.48 -8.07
N ALA A 26 7.84 -7.66 -8.98
CA ALA A 26 9.24 -7.38 -8.67
C ALA A 26 9.44 -5.92 -8.28
N HIS A 27 8.85 -4.99 -9.02
CA HIS A 27 8.95 -3.56 -8.71
C HIS A 27 8.30 -3.24 -7.36
N TRP A 28 7.11 -3.78 -7.15
CA TRP A 28 6.36 -3.54 -5.91
C TRP A 28 7.11 -4.04 -4.68
N LEU A 29 7.61 -5.28 -4.75
CA LEU A 29 8.22 -5.95 -3.60
C LEU A 29 9.66 -5.50 -3.34
N THR A 30 10.28 -4.78 -4.24
CA THR A 30 11.65 -4.28 -4.08
C THR A 30 11.69 -2.76 -4.06
N THR A 31 11.71 -2.13 -5.21
CA THR A 31 11.88 -0.67 -5.32
C THR A 31 10.82 0.10 -4.54
N HIS A 32 9.55 -0.19 -4.79
CA HIS A 32 8.45 0.53 -4.13
C HIS A 32 8.42 0.24 -2.63
N ALA A 33 8.62 -1.03 -2.25
CA ALA A 33 8.63 -1.41 -0.83
C ALA A 33 9.73 -0.70 -0.06
N GLU A 34 10.92 -0.57 -0.64
CA GLU A 34 12.01 0.15 0.02
C GLU A 34 11.69 1.62 0.24
N LEU A 35 11.01 2.25 -0.72
CA LEU A 35 10.56 3.63 -0.56
C LEU A 35 9.51 3.73 0.55
N CYS A 36 8.58 2.79 0.59
CA CYS A 36 7.52 2.78 1.61
C CYS A 36 8.07 2.65 3.02
N LYS A 37 9.07 1.80 3.21
CA LYS A 37 9.69 1.59 4.51
C LYS A 37 10.31 2.86 5.11
N LYS A 38 10.57 3.87 4.29
CA LYS A 38 11.17 5.13 4.73
C LYS A 38 10.14 6.13 5.26
N LEU A 39 8.85 5.83 5.15
CA LEU A 39 7.81 6.74 5.61
C LEU A 39 7.93 7.00 7.11
N PRO A 40 7.97 8.27 7.53
CA PRO A 40 8.00 8.58 8.97
C PRO A 40 6.71 8.15 9.64
N GLY A 41 6.82 7.57 10.83
CA GLY A 41 5.65 7.15 11.61
C GLY A 41 4.99 5.86 11.18
N LEU A 42 5.49 5.22 10.13
CA LEU A 42 4.97 3.91 9.70
C LEU A 42 5.28 2.87 10.77
N ARG A 43 4.23 2.17 11.24
CA ARG A 43 4.37 1.17 12.32
C ARG A 43 4.46 -0.25 11.78
N ARG A 44 3.74 -0.53 10.71
CA ARG A 44 3.69 -1.85 10.11
C ARG A 44 3.35 -1.70 8.64
N TYR A 45 3.81 -2.64 7.82
CA TYR A 45 3.60 -2.58 6.38
C TYR A 45 3.51 -4.00 5.83
N SER A 46 2.53 -4.25 4.99
CA SER A 46 2.34 -5.54 4.30
C SER A 46 1.93 -5.30 2.86
N VAL A 47 2.36 -6.18 1.99
CA VAL A 47 1.90 -6.25 0.60
C VAL A 47 1.19 -7.58 0.42
N ASN A 48 0.02 -7.53 -0.20
CA ASN A 48 -0.82 -8.70 -0.43
C ASN A 48 -1.04 -8.86 -1.92
N LEU A 49 -0.59 -9.98 -2.48
CA LEU A 49 -0.75 -10.27 -3.90
C LEU A 49 -1.99 -11.13 -4.07
N ILE A 50 -2.93 -10.65 -4.88
CA ILE A 50 -4.16 -11.40 -5.17
C ILE A 50 -3.79 -12.49 -6.18
N GLU A 51 -4.23 -13.73 -5.93
CA GLU A 51 -3.90 -14.86 -6.80
C GLU A 51 -4.38 -14.60 -8.23
N PRO A 52 -3.47 -14.70 -9.22
CA PRO A 52 -3.84 -14.40 -10.61
C PRO A 52 -4.86 -15.38 -11.14
N GLY A 53 -5.84 -14.86 -11.86
CA GLY A 53 -6.82 -15.68 -12.55
C GLY A 53 -7.96 -16.23 -11.71
N ARG A 54 -7.92 -16.11 -10.39
CA ARG A 54 -8.98 -16.63 -9.51
C ARG A 54 -10.14 -15.68 -9.29
N PHE A 55 -9.88 -14.38 -9.41
CA PHE A 55 -10.87 -13.34 -9.11
C PHE A 55 -10.99 -12.40 -10.31
N ALA A 56 -11.42 -12.99 -11.45
CA ALA A 56 -11.39 -12.34 -12.75
C ALA A 56 -12.19 -11.04 -12.82
N HIS A 57 -13.22 -10.89 -11.97
CA HIS A 57 -14.04 -9.69 -11.95
C HIS A 57 -13.48 -8.59 -11.06
N PHE A 58 -12.50 -8.90 -10.23
CA PHE A 58 -11.88 -7.89 -9.37
C PHE A 58 -10.76 -7.20 -10.15
N PRO A 59 -10.83 -5.87 -10.29
CA PRO A 59 -9.92 -5.18 -11.21
C PRO A 59 -8.52 -4.92 -10.66
N TYR A 60 -8.26 -5.30 -9.40
CA TYR A 60 -6.97 -5.03 -8.77
C TYR A 60 -6.14 -6.30 -8.64
N ASP A 61 -4.81 -6.12 -8.65
CA ASP A 61 -3.86 -7.23 -8.62
C ASP A 61 -3.31 -7.51 -7.22
N GLY A 62 -3.52 -6.58 -6.30
CA GLY A 62 -3.08 -6.72 -4.93
C GLY A 62 -3.38 -5.47 -4.14
N PHE A 63 -2.97 -5.48 -2.86
CA PHE A 63 -3.14 -4.31 -2.02
C PHE A 63 -2.05 -4.22 -0.96
N SER A 64 -1.69 -2.99 -0.63
CA SER A 64 -0.79 -2.70 0.48
C SER A 64 -1.60 -2.33 1.72
N GLU A 65 -0.99 -2.57 2.89
CA GLU A 65 -1.54 -2.15 4.17
C GLU A 65 -0.44 -1.41 4.92
N LEU A 66 -0.72 -0.18 5.32
CA LEU A 66 0.21 0.68 6.05
C LEU A 66 -0.46 1.10 7.35
N TRP A 67 0.16 0.79 8.49
CA TRP A 67 -0.39 1.11 9.82
C TRP A 67 0.29 2.34 10.41
N PHE A 68 -0.53 3.24 10.94
CA PHE A 68 -0.09 4.47 11.61
C PHE A 68 -0.84 4.63 12.93
N ASP A 69 -0.31 5.46 13.83
CA ASP A 69 -0.94 5.72 15.12
C ASP A 69 -2.24 6.52 14.99
N SER A 70 -2.33 7.35 13.94
CA SER A 70 -3.49 8.23 13.73
C SER A 70 -3.60 8.62 12.26
N GLU A 71 -4.73 9.20 11.91
CA GLU A 71 -4.92 9.77 10.57
C GLU A 71 -3.95 10.92 10.32
N GLU A 72 -3.68 11.73 11.34
CA GLU A 72 -2.73 12.84 11.24
C GLU A 72 -1.32 12.33 10.96
N ALA A 73 -0.92 11.23 11.60
CA ALA A 73 0.39 10.62 11.36
C ALA A 73 0.50 10.10 9.93
N LEU A 74 -0.55 9.48 9.42
CA LEU A 74 -0.63 9.03 8.03
C LEU A 74 -0.47 10.21 7.07
N GLN A 75 -1.24 11.27 7.27
CA GLN A 75 -1.21 12.43 6.40
C GLN A 75 0.16 13.09 6.41
N ALA A 76 0.75 13.23 7.60
CA ALA A 76 2.10 13.79 7.74
C ALA A 76 3.14 12.95 6.99
N ALA A 77 3.01 11.62 7.05
CA ALA A 77 3.92 10.73 6.34
C ALA A 77 3.79 10.90 4.82
N LEU A 78 2.58 10.98 4.30
CA LEU A 78 2.35 11.15 2.86
C LEU A 78 2.82 12.53 2.37
N ASP A 79 2.73 13.56 3.21
CA ASP A 79 3.15 14.91 2.87
C ASP A 79 4.67 15.12 3.02
N SER A 80 5.36 14.17 3.66
CA SER A 80 6.81 14.25 3.84
C SER A 80 7.56 14.09 2.51
N PRO A 81 8.84 14.47 2.43
CA PRO A 81 9.64 14.20 1.24
C PRO A 81 9.63 12.71 0.86
N GLU A 82 9.71 11.83 1.86
CA GLU A 82 9.64 10.38 1.64
C GLU A 82 8.30 9.96 1.04
N GLY A 83 7.21 10.55 1.53
CA GLY A 83 5.87 10.28 1.02
C GLY A 83 5.71 10.73 -0.43
N ARG A 84 6.24 11.92 -0.75
CA ARG A 84 6.18 12.42 -2.13
C ARG A 84 6.97 11.52 -3.08
N THR A 85 8.14 11.05 -2.66
CA THR A 85 8.95 10.12 -3.45
C THR A 85 8.21 8.80 -3.66
N LEU A 86 7.58 8.29 -2.62
CA LEU A 86 6.79 7.06 -2.70
C LEU A 86 5.66 7.20 -3.72
N LEU A 87 4.87 8.27 -3.61
CA LEU A 87 3.72 8.48 -4.50
C LEU A 87 4.17 8.71 -5.94
N ALA A 88 5.32 9.36 -6.14
CA ALA A 88 5.87 9.60 -7.47
C ALA A 88 6.29 8.30 -8.18
N ASP A 89 6.55 7.23 -7.42
CA ASP A 89 6.93 5.94 -8.00
C ASP A 89 5.73 5.17 -8.57
N LEU A 90 4.52 5.47 -8.13
CA LEU A 90 3.32 4.72 -8.54
C LEU A 90 3.16 4.62 -10.07
N PRO A 91 3.30 5.70 -10.86
CA PRO A 91 3.13 5.60 -12.30
C PRO A 91 4.12 4.66 -13.00
N ASN A 92 5.21 4.29 -12.32
CA ASN A 92 6.19 3.39 -12.90
C ASN A 92 5.69 1.95 -13.01
N PHE A 93 4.72 1.56 -12.16
CA PHE A 93 4.25 0.16 -12.18
C PHE A 93 2.75 0.01 -12.00
N VAL A 94 2.00 1.08 -11.69
CA VAL A 94 0.57 1.04 -11.38
C VAL A 94 -0.22 1.80 -12.43
N GLU A 95 -1.29 1.16 -12.92
CA GLU A 95 -2.24 1.78 -13.82
C GLU A 95 -3.26 2.60 -13.01
N LYS A 96 -3.77 2.01 -11.93
CA LYS A 96 -4.80 2.60 -11.09
C LYS A 96 -4.58 2.22 -9.64
N ILE A 97 -4.75 3.18 -8.75
CA ILE A 97 -4.72 2.95 -7.31
C ILE A 97 -6.05 3.40 -6.71
N GLU A 98 -6.56 2.60 -5.76
CA GLU A 98 -7.74 2.96 -4.98
C GLU A 98 -7.34 2.99 -3.51
N PRO A 99 -7.21 4.18 -2.91
CA PRO A 99 -6.83 4.28 -1.50
C PRO A 99 -8.04 4.20 -0.60
N LEU A 100 -7.88 3.52 0.54
CA LEU A 100 -8.90 3.44 1.58
C LEU A 100 -8.23 3.74 2.92
N LEU A 101 -8.94 4.43 3.80
CA LEU A 101 -8.52 4.59 5.19
C LEU A 101 -9.49 3.78 6.05
N VAL A 102 -8.95 2.92 6.89
CA VAL A 102 -9.76 2.07 7.74
C VAL A 102 -9.30 2.15 9.19
N GLU A 103 -10.24 1.94 10.12
CA GLU A 103 -9.95 1.72 11.53
C GLU A 103 -9.85 0.21 11.73
N GLU A 104 -8.70 -0.25 12.16
CA GLU A 104 -8.54 -1.67 12.45
C GLU A 104 -8.89 -1.93 13.90
N HIS A 105 -9.81 -2.85 14.11
CA HIS A 105 -10.20 -3.32 15.44
C HIS A 105 -9.65 -4.73 15.64
N PRO A 106 -8.54 -4.90 16.36
CA PRO A 106 -8.01 -6.24 16.61
C PRO A 106 -9.01 -7.06 17.44
N MET A 107 -9.37 -8.23 16.93
CA MET A 107 -10.38 -9.09 17.55
C MET A 107 -9.78 -10.32 18.25
N LEU A 108 -8.49 -10.55 18.03
CA LEU A 108 -7.73 -11.62 18.68
C LEU A 108 -6.40 -11.08 19.21
#